data_55efa1fc91e47269833d5f17e16bb20e
#
_entry.id   55efa1fc91e47269833d5f17e16bb20e
#
_cell.length_a   1.000
_cell.length_b   1.000
_cell.length_c   1.000
_cell.angle_alpha   90.00
_cell.angle_beta   90.00
_cell.angle_gamma   90.00
#
_symmetry.space_group_name_H-M   'P 1'
#
loop_
_entity.id
_entity.type
_entity.pdbx_description
1 polymer ?
#
loop_
_entity_poly.entity_id
_entity_poly.type
_entity_poly.pdbx_seq_one_letter_code
_entity_poly.pdbx_strand_id
1 'polypeptide(L)'
;MNKYSFSIKKLATYVCVASLGIGVLASLESCSETVDTGNFTISKDETITDHLRNNAKFSDIYKVLQRVTLGSKEHASPLSSVLAARGNYTIFAPTNEAMAKYITNLLGEGKTVDDLSLEQAQRIAYSCVIDNGSEAAYDSPNFGNYVNGAFPKGDLNNRSITLKQLTDSSKTPIDTYYQLNGSSRIISTDHKTSNGFLHEVDAVIAPSSKAVPDLIAEAGNMNVMTALLRATGWDKKLVETLDHKYEAQEHETEPRRFNGVAGRFNEAQHRYFGFTGFVETDDVFAKEWGIPAPVMGAAGVISNTDEIVAAVRAKVEAAYGTEAQGDLTNEKNAINKFVAYHFLKGRMGFNQFVAHYNEWGYKYGDAYNPQQSKYSIDIHDYYTTVGENPELMKITQTAADHKIYLNRVATYNPSDYTKMAELKAGGVEVSAENQVNGKTADNNALNGYYFPINKILMLDKSARDVLGGERIRFDITTILPELLSYGCRSNRQYTYFPRGYFNNILNASESTRLLYLHSSAVGGGGWRDYEGDELMVLGLYDFVLKLPPVPA
;
A
#
# COMPACT_ATOMS: atom_id res chain seq x y z
N MET A 1 -84.52 -44.78 21.44
CA MET A 1 -83.47 -44.45 22.41
C MET A 1 -82.14 -44.52 21.70
N ASN A 2 -81.63 -43.34 21.22
CA ASN A 2 -80.35 -43.25 20.55
C ASN A 2 -79.27 -42.86 21.55
N LYS A 3 -78.33 -43.77 21.78
CA LYS A 3 -77.14 -43.50 22.58
C LYS A 3 -76.07 -42.84 21.69
N TYR A 4 -75.79 -41.53 21.91
CA TYR A 4 -74.60 -40.87 21.36
C TYR A 4 -73.41 -41.29 22.20
N SER A 5 -72.51 -42.11 21.65
CA SER A 5 -71.21 -42.41 22.21
C SER A 5 -70.23 -41.30 21.72
N PHE A 6 -69.91 -40.38 22.61
CA PHE A 6 -68.91 -39.34 22.35
C PHE A 6 -67.52 -39.93 22.59
N SER A 7 -66.75 -40.11 21.54
CA SER A 7 -65.42 -40.72 21.62
C SER A 7 -64.42 -39.75 22.26
N ILE A 8 -63.87 -40.18 23.40
CA ILE A 8 -62.83 -39.43 24.17
C ILE A 8 -61.63 -39.05 23.29
N LYS A 9 -61.36 -39.84 22.22
CA LYS A 9 -60.30 -39.51 21.26
C LYS A 9 -60.54 -38.21 20.47
N LYS A 10 -61.79 -37.87 20.16
CA LYS A 10 -62.11 -36.62 19.45
C LYS A 10 -61.99 -35.41 20.36
N LEU A 11 -62.29 -35.55 21.65
CA LEU A 11 -62.13 -34.47 22.63
C LEU A 11 -60.65 -34.14 22.88
N ALA A 12 -59.79 -35.16 22.96
CA ALA A 12 -58.34 -34.98 23.08
C ALA A 12 -57.74 -34.29 21.86
N THR A 13 -58.23 -34.58 20.65
CA THR A 13 -57.73 -33.92 19.40
C THR A 13 -58.11 -32.44 19.36
N TYR A 14 -59.32 -32.08 19.81
CA TYR A 14 -59.73 -30.66 19.84
C TYR A 14 -59.03 -29.85 20.94
N VAL A 15 -58.70 -30.46 22.06
CA VAL A 15 -57.93 -29.82 23.14
C VAL A 15 -56.48 -29.64 22.71
N CYS A 16 -55.86 -30.59 22.04
CA CYS A 16 -54.50 -30.46 21.49
C CYS A 16 -54.41 -29.40 20.37
N VAL A 17 -55.42 -29.29 19.51
CA VAL A 17 -55.41 -28.26 18.45
C VAL A 17 -55.65 -26.87 19.03
N ALA A 18 -56.49 -26.75 20.06
CA ALA A 18 -56.72 -25.46 20.75
C ALA A 18 -55.50 -25.03 21.56
N SER A 19 -54.79 -25.94 22.22
CA SER A 19 -53.55 -25.60 22.95
C SER A 19 -52.37 -25.24 22.03
N LEU A 20 -52.26 -25.87 20.85
CA LEU A 20 -51.29 -25.50 19.82
C LEU A 20 -51.62 -24.14 19.18
N GLY A 21 -52.86 -23.81 18.95
CA GLY A 21 -53.30 -22.51 18.42
C GLY A 21 -53.05 -21.38 19.40
N ILE A 22 -53.22 -21.57 20.69
CA ILE A 22 -52.93 -20.57 21.72
C ILE A 22 -51.42 -20.41 21.93
N GLY A 23 -50.64 -21.50 21.82
CA GLY A 23 -49.16 -21.44 21.88
C GLY A 23 -48.52 -20.70 20.70
N VAL A 24 -49.08 -20.80 19.52
CA VAL A 24 -48.59 -20.07 18.32
C VAL A 24 -49.01 -18.58 18.38
N LEU A 25 -50.17 -18.23 18.92
CA LEU A 25 -50.57 -16.85 19.09
C LEU A 25 -49.80 -16.17 20.23
N ALA A 26 -49.43 -16.88 21.30
CA ALA A 26 -48.58 -16.31 22.37
C ALA A 26 -47.13 -16.15 21.94
N SER A 27 -46.63 -16.91 20.94
CA SER A 27 -45.26 -16.71 20.42
C SER A 27 -45.16 -15.60 19.37
N LEU A 28 -46.26 -15.07 18.87
CA LEU A 28 -46.25 -13.92 17.94
C LEU A 28 -46.27 -12.55 18.68
N GLU A 29 -46.60 -12.52 19.96
CA GLU A 29 -46.50 -11.28 20.76
C GLU A 29 -45.13 -11.07 21.44
N SER A 30 -44.21 -12.06 21.33
CA SER A 30 -42.89 -11.98 21.96
C SER A 30 -41.79 -11.28 21.11
N CYS A 31 -42.15 -10.59 20.02
CA CYS A 31 -41.21 -9.82 19.21
C CYS A 31 -41.57 -8.34 19.10
N SER A 32 -42.27 -7.77 20.06
CA SER A 32 -42.21 -6.33 20.29
C SER A 32 -41.17 -6.08 21.38
N GLU A 33 -39.88 -6.29 21.07
CA GLU A 33 -38.85 -5.56 21.79
C GLU A 33 -39.14 -4.08 21.54
N THR A 34 -39.75 -3.42 22.49
CA THR A 34 -39.63 -1.98 22.61
C THR A 34 -38.14 -1.73 22.76
N VAL A 35 -37.50 -1.39 21.68
CA VAL A 35 -36.11 -0.90 21.70
C VAL A 35 -36.14 0.24 22.76
N ASP A 36 -35.49 -0.01 23.89
CA ASP A 36 -35.32 1.02 24.91
C ASP A 36 -34.49 2.15 24.28
N THR A 37 -35.18 3.11 23.70
CA THR A 37 -34.57 4.29 23.09
C THR A 37 -33.96 5.22 24.14
N GLY A 38 -34.10 4.93 25.43
CA GLY A 38 -33.54 5.73 26.52
C GLY A 38 -32.03 5.64 26.67
N ASN A 39 -31.40 4.58 26.15
CA ASN A 39 -29.95 4.36 26.25
C ASN A 39 -29.19 4.56 24.90
N PHE A 40 -29.88 4.82 23.82
CA PHE A 40 -29.25 5.20 22.56
C PHE A 40 -29.27 6.73 22.43
N THR A 41 -28.19 7.36 22.87
CA THR A 41 -27.90 8.72 22.46
C THR A 41 -27.57 8.63 20.98
N ILE A 42 -28.53 8.91 20.10
CA ILE A 42 -28.23 9.18 18.68
C ILE A 42 -27.38 10.43 18.72
N SER A 43 -26.10 10.31 18.46
CA SER A 43 -25.23 11.47 18.25
C SER A 43 -25.93 12.36 17.23
N LYS A 44 -26.18 13.61 17.57
CA LYS A 44 -26.72 14.62 16.66
C LYS A 44 -25.62 15.15 15.71
N ASP A 45 -24.39 14.67 15.91
CA ASP A 45 -23.27 15.09 15.11
C ASP A 45 -23.40 14.49 13.71
N GLU A 46 -23.20 15.32 12.72
CA GLU A 46 -23.22 14.92 11.31
C GLU A 46 -22.12 13.89 11.02
N THR A 47 -22.38 13.02 10.05
CA THR A 47 -21.37 12.14 9.50
C THR A 47 -20.48 12.90 8.49
N ILE A 48 -19.34 12.32 8.08
CA ILE A 48 -18.52 12.86 7.00
C ILE A 48 -19.38 13.11 5.74
N THR A 49 -20.23 12.16 5.39
CA THR A 49 -21.13 12.28 4.23
C THR A 49 -22.12 13.42 4.39
N ASP A 50 -22.70 13.59 5.57
CA ASP A 50 -23.64 14.68 5.82
C ASP A 50 -22.96 16.05 5.67
N HIS A 51 -21.74 16.18 6.20
CA HIS A 51 -20.96 17.40 6.07
C HIS A 51 -20.66 17.73 4.61
N LEU A 52 -20.17 16.77 3.83
CA LEU A 52 -19.87 16.95 2.40
C LEU A 52 -21.13 17.31 1.59
N ARG A 53 -22.25 16.65 1.87
CA ARG A 53 -23.53 16.89 1.20
C ARG A 53 -24.10 18.28 1.48
N ASN A 54 -23.98 18.72 2.72
CA ASN A 54 -24.59 19.98 3.20
C ASN A 54 -23.72 21.21 2.90
N ASN A 55 -22.48 21.01 2.45
CA ASN A 55 -21.54 22.10 2.19
C ASN A 55 -21.22 22.20 0.70
N ALA A 56 -21.72 23.25 0.05
CA ALA A 56 -21.62 23.45 -1.40
C ALA A 56 -20.17 23.45 -1.94
N LYS A 57 -19.18 23.81 -1.11
CA LYS A 57 -17.75 23.81 -1.54
C LYS A 57 -17.17 22.42 -1.77
N PHE A 58 -17.86 21.35 -1.35
CA PHE A 58 -17.47 19.96 -1.52
C PHE A 58 -18.39 19.19 -2.48
N SER A 59 -19.25 19.90 -3.24
CA SER A 59 -20.22 19.24 -4.12
C SER A 59 -19.57 18.28 -5.13
N ASP A 60 -18.38 18.59 -5.61
CA ASP A 60 -17.70 17.82 -6.63
C ASP A 60 -17.11 16.52 -6.06
N ILE A 61 -16.41 16.60 -4.92
CA ILE A 61 -15.93 15.37 -4.27
C ILE A 61 -17.11 14.51 -3.78
N TYR A 62 -18.20 15.12 -3.31
CA TYR A 62 -19.39 14.38 -2.92
C TYR A 62 -20.00 13.60 -4.10
N LYS A 63 -20.13 14.20 -5.29
CA LYS A 63 -20.55 13.50 -6.52
C LYS A 63 -19.62 12.32 -6.85
N VAL A 64 -18.32 12.51 -6.73
CA VAL A 64 -17.33 11.43 -6.95
C VAL A 64 -17.57 10.28 -5.98
N LEU A 65 -17.74 10.55 -4.67
CA LEU A 65 -18.00 9.55 -3.65
C LEU A 65 -19.33 8.79 -3.85
N GLN A 66 -20.33 9.42 -4.50
CA GLN A 66 -21.59 8.76 -4.84
C GLN A 66 -21.45 7.76 -6.00
N ARG A 67 -20.57 8.06 -6.96
CA ARG A 67 -20.35 7.22 -8.16
C ARG A 67 -19.45 6.02 -7.89
N VAL A 68 -18.54 6.15 -6.93
CA VAL A 68 -17.53 5.14 -6.61
C VAL A 68 -18.05 4.20 -5.54
N THR A 69 -17.85 2.89 -5.72
CA THR A 69 -18.28 1.87 -4.77
C THR A 69 -17.09 1.24 -4.07
N LEU A 70 -17.29 0.81 -2.81
CA LEU A 70 -16.35 0.01 -2.03
C LEU A 70 -16.99 -1.33 -1.71
N GLY A 71 -16.21 -2.41 -1.80
CA GLY A 71 -16.63 -3.78 -1.55
C GLY A 71 -16.65 -4.65 -2.80
N SER A 72 -16.99 -5.94 -2.64
CA SER A 72 -17.10 -6.90 -3.75
C SER A 72 -18.33 -6.61 -4.63
N LYS A 73 -18.33 -7.11 -5.87
CA LYS A 73 -19.45 -6.91 -6.83
C LYS A 73 -20.84 -7.16 -6.25
N GLU A 74 -20.98 -8.17 -5.39
CA GLU A 74 -22.28 -8.55 -4.79
C GLU A 74 -22.65 -7.67 -3.59
N HIS A 75 -21.69 -6.98 -2.99
CA HIS A 75 -21.86 -6.20 -1.76
C HIS A 75 -21.24 -4.80 -1.86
N ALA A 76 -21.06 -4.32 -3.08
CA ALA A 76 -20.54 -2.98 -3.32
C ALA A 76 -21.54 -1.91 -2.84
N SER A 77 -21.05 -0.97 -2.06
CA SER A 77 -21.83 0.19 -1.60
C SER A 77 -21.17 1.47 -2.07
N PRO A 78 -21.93 2.51 -2.47
CA PRO A 78 -21.36 3.81 -2.74
C PRO A 78 -20.49 4.27 -1.57
N LEU A 79 -19.31 4.83 -1.86
CA LEU A 79 -18.40 5.28 -0.80
C LEU A 79 -19.03 6.36 0.07
N SER A 80 -19.92 7.18 -0.49
CA SER A 80 -20.76 8.11 0.28
C SER A 80 -21.62 7.39 1.33
N SER A 81 -22.14 6.20 1.04
CA SER A 81 -22.91 5.41 2.01
C SER A 81 -22.02 4.77 3.08
N VAL A 82 -20.80 4.37 2.69
CA VAL A 82 -19.80 3.86 3.66
C VAL A 82 -19.42 4.96 4.66
N LEU A 83 -19.15 6.17 4.18
CA LEU A 83 -18.80 7.33 5.00
C LEU A 83 -20.00 7.95 5.75
N ALA A 84 -21.22 7.46 5.52
CA ALA A 84 -22.40 7.75 6.34
C ALA A 84 -22.60 6.74 7.48
N ALA A 85 -21.89 5.61 7.45
CA ALA A 85 -21.99 4.56 8.46
C ALA A 85 -21.02 4.84 9.64
N ARG A 86 -21.19 4.04 10.72
CA ARG A 86 -20.26 4.05 11.84
C ARG A 86 -18.87 3.59 11.39
N GLY A 87 -17.84 4.25 11.88
CA GLY A 87 -16.45 3.95 11.58
C GLY A 87 -15.53 4.99 12.20
N ASN A 88 -14.25 4.90 11.89
CA ASN A 88 -13.24 5.91 12.21
C ASN A 88 -12.51 6.25 10.92
N TYR A 89 -12.92 7.31 10.26
CA TYR A 89 -12.37 7.73 8.98
C TYR A 89 -11.62 9.04 9.12
N THR A 90 -10.55 9.17 8.36
CA THR A 90 -9.91 10.47 8.11
C THR A 90 -10.08 10.78 6.64
N ILE A 91 -10.69 11.91 6.32
CA ILE A 91 -10.85 12.36 4.94
C ILE A 91 -10.11 13.69 4.72
N PHE A 92 -9.31 13.74 3.66
CA PHE A 92 -8.70 14.95 3.12
C PHE A 92 -9.53 15.42 1.94
N ALA A 93 -10.54 16.25 2.22
CA ALA A 93 -11.55 16.65 1.25
C ALA A 93 -11.07 17.81 0.37
N PRO A 94 -10.88 17.61 -0.94
CA PRO A 94 -10.54 18.68 -1.85
C PRO A 94 -11.76 19.60 -2.07
N THR A 95 -11.52 20.90 -2.12
CA THR A 95 -12.55 21.87 -2.51
C THR A 95 -12.93 21.74 -3.97
N ASN A 96 -14.06 22.31 -4.38
CA ASN A 96 -14.46 22.36 -5.80
C ASN A 96 -13.39 23.05 -6.66
N GLU A 97 -12.70 24.06 -6.13
CA GLU A 97 -11.59 24.73 -6.83
C GLU A 97 -10.41 23.76 -7.04
N ALA A 98 -10.05 23.00 -5.99
CA ALA A 98 -9.03 21.96 -6.09
C ALA A 98 -9.41 20.88 -7.10
N MET A 99 -10.68 20.45 -7.09
CA MET A 99 -11.23 19.48 -8.05
C MET A 99 -11.18 20.00 -9.48
N ALA A 100 -11.66 21.21 -9.73
CA ALA A 100 -11.65 21.83 -11.06
C ALA A 100 -10.22 21.94 -11.62
N LYS A 101 -9.28 22.37 -10.81
CA LYS A 101 -7.86 22.47 -11.20
C LYS A 101 -7.27 21.11 -11.55
N TYR A 102 -7.56 20.08 -10.75
CA TYR A 102 -7.10 18.71 -11.02
C TYR A 102 -7.69 18.16 -12.32
N ILE A 103 -9.00 18.34 -12.53
CA ILE A 103 -9.71 17.87 -13.72
C ILE A 103 -9.22 18.59 -14.97
N THR A 104 -9.01 19.89 -14.91
CA THR A 104 -8.43 20.65 -16.03
C THR A 104 -7.04 20.12 -16.41
N ASN A 105 -6.20 19.81 -15.43
CA ASN A 105 -4.88 19.23 -15.67
C ASN A 105 -4.95 17.80 -16.26
N LEU A 106 -5.96 17.02 -15.86
CA LEU A 106 -6.11 15.61 -16.27
C LEU A 106 -6.80 15.47 -17.64
N LEU A 107 -7.84 16.24 -17.91
CA LEU A 107 -8.74 16.08 -19.05
C LEU A 107 -8.75 17.27 -20.01
N GLY A 108 -8.18 18.41 -19.62
CA GLY A 108 -8.21 19.66 -20.38
C GLY A 108 -9.27 20.65 -19.89
N GLU A 109 -9.25 21.85 -20.47
CA GLU A 109 -10.18 22.93 -20.13
C GLU A 109 -11.65 22.58 -20.44
N GLY A 110 -12.55 23.12 -19.63
CA GLY A 110 -14.00 22.96 -19.79
C GLY A 110 -14.55 21.61 -19.34
N LYS A 111 -13.72 20.73 -18.79
CA LYS A 111 -14.12 19.45 -18.23
C LYS A 111 -14.54 19.57 -16.77
N THR A 112 -15.42 18.67 -16.33
CA THR A 112 -16.03 18.64 -15.00
C THR A 112 -15.93 17.25 -14.37
N VAL A 113 -16.38 17.09 -13.13
CA VAL A 113 -16.43 15.78 -12.45
C VAL A 113 -17.28 14.74 -13.20
N ASP A 114 -18.23 15.19 -14.02
CA ASP A 114 -19.10 14.30 -14.78
C ASP A 114 -18.38 13.69 -16.00
N ASP A 115 -17.29 14.31 -16.47
CA ASP A 115 -16.44 13.80 -17.56
C ASP A 115 -15.42 12.75 -17.09
N LEU A 116 -15.22 12.57 -15.78
CA LEU A 116 -14.30 11.56 -15.25
C LEU A 116 -14.78 10.15 -15.60
N SER A 117 -13.87 9.29 -16.03
CA SER A 117 -14.15 7.85 -16.08
C SER A 117 -14.38 7.30 -14.65
N LEU A 118 -15.01 6.12 -14.54
CA LEU A 118 -15.20 5.49 -13.23
C LEU A 118 -13.85 5.22 -12.52
N GLU A 119 -12.86 4.79 -13.27
CA GLU A 119 -11.49 4.54 -12.75
C GLU A 119 -10.84 5.84 -12.24
N GLN A 120 -10.96 6.94 -12.99
CA GLN A 120 -10.44 8.25 -12.55
C GLN A 120 -11.16 8.74 -11.30
N ALA A 121 -12.49 8.61 -11.25
CA ALA A 121 -13.29 8.94 -10.07
C ALA A 121 -12.89 8.09 -8.86
N GLN A 122 -12.71 6.79 -9.04
CA GLN A 122 -12.25 5.87 -7.99
C GLN A 122 -10.87 6.25 -7.46
N ARG A 123 -9.94 6.61 -8.35
CA ARG A 123 -8.60 7.07 -7.97
C ARG A 123 -8.66 8.28 -7.05
N ILE A 124 -9.48 9.26 -7.38
CA ILE A 124 -9.69 10.46 -6.54
C ILE A 124 -10.32 10.07 -5.20
N ALA A 125 -11.45 9.35 -5.24
CA ALA A 125 -12.21 8.99 -4.05
C ALA A 125 -11.39 8.18 -3.04
N TYR A 126 -10.65 7.18 -3.53
CA TYR A 126 -9.88 6.29 -2.66
C TYR A 126 -8.64 6.97 -2.08
N SER A 127 -8.04 7.90 -2.82
CA SER A 127 -6.84 8.59 -2.36
C SER A 127 -7.10 9.63 -1.27
N CYS A 128 -8.32 10.10 -1.11
CA CYS A 128 -8.64 11.11 -0.10
C CYS A 128 -9.17 10.53 1.23
N VAL A 129 -9.35 9.22 1.35
CA VAL A 129 -9.95 8.57 2.53
C VAL A 129 -9.00 7.55 3.13
N ILE A 130 -8.79 7.64 4.44
CA ILE A 130 -8.15 6.61 5.27
C ILE A 130 -9.23 5.95 6.13
N ASP A 131 -9.33 4.63 6.07
CA ASP A 131 -10.12 3.84 7.02
C ASP A 131 -9.23 3.48 8.21
N ASN A 132 -9.42 4.15 9.33
CA ASN A 132 -8.66 3.91 10.55
C ASN A 132 -9.11 2.61 11.29
N GLY A 133 -10.23 2.03 10.90
CA GLY A 133 -10.77 0.79 11.50
C GLY A 133 -11.08 0.96 12.99
N SER A 134 -10.38 0.21 13.83
CA SER A 134 -10.51 0.30 15.30
C SER A 134 -9.66 1.39 15.93
N GLU A 135 -8.76 2.01 15.19
CA GLU A 135 -7.92 3.10 15.70
C GLU A 135 -8.62 4.44 15.55
N ALA A 136 -8.17 5.43 16.33
CA ALA A 136 -8.69 6.78 16.23
C ALA A 136 -8.39 7.39 14.86
N ALA A 137 -9.33 8.13 14.31
CA ALA A 137 -9.09 8.95 13.13
C ALA A 137 -8.03 10.03 13.43
N TYR A 138 -7.28 10.41 12.42
CA TYR A 138 -6.18 11.38 12.58
C TYR A 138 -6.73 12.80 12.72
N ASP A 139 -6.39 13.47 13.81
CA ASP A 139 -6.64 14.88 14.06
C ASP A 139 -5.35 15.68 14.08
N SER A 140 -5.41 17.00 13.92
CA SER A 140 -4.23 17.84 13.80
C SER A 140 -3.32 17.90 15.02
N PRO A 141 -3.81 17.75 16.27
CA PRO A 141 -2.95 17.60 17.44
C PRO A 141 -1.98 16.44 17.37
N ASN A 142 -2.37 15.36 16.67
CA ASN A 142 -1.55 14.17 16.48
C ASN A 142 -0.66 14.23 15.23
N PHE A 143 -0.81 15.20 14.35
CA PHE A 143 0.00 15.33 13.14
C PHE A 143 1.50 15.44 13.41
N GLY A 144 1.89 16.06 14.53
CA GLY A 144 3.29 16.17 14.95
C GLY A 144 4.03 14.83 15.03
N ASN A 145 3.30 13.72 15.26
CA ASN A 145 3.87 12.37 15.30
C ASN A 145 4.24 11.84 13.90
N TYR A 146 3.74 12.47 12.83
CA TYR A 146 3.84 11.99 11.45
C TYR A 146 4.55 12.99 10.54
N VAL A 147 4.89 14.17 11.03
CA VAL A 147 5.59 15.21 10.27
C VAL A 147 6.96 14.72 9.79
N ASN A 148 7.27 15.02 8.53
CA ASN A 148 8.44 14.53 7.79
C ASN A 148 8.46 13.01 7.56
N GLY A 149 7.31 12.37 7.66
CA GLY A 149 7.07 10.97 7.37
C GLY A 149 5.73 10.78 6.68
N ALA A 150 5.05 9.68 6.99
CA ALA A 150 3.75 9.36 6.47
C ALA A 150 2.80 8.91 7.59
N PHE A 151 1.50 9.01 7.33
CA PHE A 151 0.52 8.38 8.22
C PHE A 151 0.73 6.86 8.25
N PRO A 152 0.60 6.20 9.41
CA PRO A 152 0.80 4.75 9.54
C PRO A 152 -0.09 3.93 8.61
N LYS A 153 -1.32 4.39 8.41
CA LYS A 153 -2.23 3.76 7.45
C LYS A 153 -2.27 4.52 6.15
N GLY A 154 -2.31 3.76 5.06
CA GLY A 154 -2.52 4.29 3.73
C GLY A 154 -3.97 4.71 3.48
N ASP A 155 -4.19 5.30 2.32
CA ASP A 155 -5.52 5.56 1.77
C ASP A 155 -6.27 4.25 1.41
N LEU A 156 -7.47 4.33 0.87
CA LEU A 156 -8.24 3.15 0.45
C LEU A 156 -7.61 2.36 -0.71
N ASN A 157 -6.61 2.92 -1.40
CA ASN A 157 -5.76 2.18 -2.35
C ASN A 157 -4.53 1.58 -1.67
N ASN A 158 -4.43 1.67 -0.35
CA ASN A 158 -3.25 1.33 0.43
C ASN A 158 -1.99 2.08 -0.04
N ARG A 159 -2.14 3.36 -0.39
CA ARG A 159 -1.03 4.26 -0.71
C ARG A 159 -0.67 5.10 0.48
N SER A 160 0.61 5.31 0.65
CA SER A 160 1.15 6.19 1.68
C SER A 160 0.71 7.64 1.44
N ILE A 161 0.30 8.33 2.50
CA ILE A 161 0.07 9.77 2.51
C ILE A 161 1.15 10.39 3.39
N THR A 162 2.08 11.13 2.77
CA THR A 162 3.15 11.84 3.49
C THR A 162 2.66 13.17 4.04
N LEU A 163 3.24 13.58 5.17
CA LEU A 163 2.90 14.82 5.86
C LEU A 163 4.14 15.65 6.13
N LYS A 164 4.12 16.92 5.72
CA LYS A 164 5.11 17.92 6.09
C LYS A 164 4.47 19.09 6.81
N GLN A 165 5.21 19.69 7.72
CA GLN A 165 4.91 21.02 8.26
C GLN A 165 5.84 22.03 7.61
N LEU A 166 5.27 23.04 6.96
CA LEU A 166 5.99 24.10 6.25
C LEU A 166 5.64 25.45 6.84
N THR A 167 6.58 26.40 6.68
CA THR A 167 6.41 27.78 7.17
C THR A 167 6.64 28.75 6.03
N ASP A 168 5.64 29.58 5.76
CA ASP A 168 5.74 30.69 4.82
C ASP A 168 6.05 31.98 5.59
N SER A 169 7.34 32.32 5.64
CA SER A 169 7.83 33.53 6.29
C SER A 169 7.61 34.81 5.48
N SER A 170 7.14 34.73 4.25
CA SER A 170 6.78 35.89 3.42
C SER A 170 5.47 36.55 3.85
N LYS A 171 4.66 35.84 4.64
CA LYS A 171 3.38 36.34 5.15
C LYS A 171 3.49 36.98 6.52
N THR A 172 2.57 37.90 6.80
CA THR A 172 2.44 38.54 8.12
C THR A 172 0.99 38.42 8.58
N PRO A 173 0.69 37.65 9.65
CA PRO A 173 1.62 36.83 10.44
C PRO A 173 2.23 35.69 9.65
N ILE A 174 3.37 35.18 10.12
CA ILE A 174 4.02 33.99 9.56
C ILE A 174 3.00 32.86 9.51
N ASP A 175 2.89 32.22 8.35
CA ASP A 175 1.91 31.17 8.11
C ASP A 175 2.57 29.79 8.18
N THR A 176 2.20 28.99 9.17
CA THR A 176 2.66 27.60 9.30
C THR A 176 1.52 26.66 8.95
N TYR A 177 1.74 25.74 8.02
CA TYR A 177 0.72 24.87 7.49
C TYR A 177 1.22 23.44 7.27
N TYR A 178 0.30 22.51 7.11
CA TYR A 178 0.59 21.12 6.74
C TYR A 178 0.42 20.92 5.24
N GLN A 179 1.31 20.12 4.67
CA GLN A 179 1.29 19.74 3.27
C GLN A 179 1.30 18.21 3.14
N LEU A 180 0.43 17.67 2.28
CA LEU A 180 0.31 16.26 1.96
C LEU A 180 0.95 15.96 0.60
N ASN A 181 1.64 14.83 0.50
CA ASN A 181 2.24 14.33 -0.75
C ASN A 181 3.00 15.40 -1.54
N GLY A 182 3.66 16.34 -0.83
CA GLY A 182 4.48 17.38 -1.40
C GLY A 182 3.74 18.47 -2.20
N SER A 183 2.42 18.39 -2.36
CA SER A 183 1.67 19.30 -3.22
C SER A 183 0.37 19.85 -2.65
N SER A 184 -0.31 19.10 -1.80
CA SER A 184 -1.64 19.47 -1.28
C SER A 184 -1.54 20.09 0.10
N ARG A 185 -1.92 21.37 0.23
CA ARG A 185 -1.96 22.06 1.52
C ARG A 185 -3.27 21.77 2.24
N ILE A 186 -3.19 21.48 3.54
CA ILE A 186 -4.35 21.46 4.42
C ILE A 186 -4.70 22.91 4.77
N ILE A 187 -5.88 23.35 4.34
CA ILE A 187 -6.37 24.73 4.53
C ILE A 187 -7.32 24.87 5.72
N SER A 188 -7.93 23.76 6.16
CA SER A 188 -8.70 23.68 7.39
C SER A 188 -8.58 22.29 8.01
N THR A 189 -8.36 22.24 9.31
CA THR A 189 -8.20 20.98 10.06
C THR A 189 -9.39 20.70 10.95
N ASP A 190 -9.53 19.42 11.34
CA ASP A 190 -10.31 18.97 12.50
C ASP A 190 -11.82 19.28 12.46
N HIS A 191 -12.42 19.25 11.27
CA HIS A 191 -13.88 19.19 11.27
C HIS A 191 -14.29 17.82 11.78
N LYS A 192 -14.67 17.80 13.08
CA LYS A 192 -15.07 16.58 13.78
C LYS A 192 -16.48 16.15 13.36
N THR A 193 -16.61 14.90 13.00
CA THR A 193 -17.87 14.25 12.68
C THR A 193 -18.14 13.07 13.61
N SER A 194 -19.33 12.49 13.56
CA SER A 194 -19.69 11.33 14.38
C SER A 194 -18.88 10.07 14.05
N ASN A 195 -18.21 10.03 12.89
CA ASN A 195 -17.48 8.87 12.39
C ASN A 195 -16.05 9.20 11.90
N GLY A 196 -15.48 10.31 12.34
CA GLY A 196 -14.09 10.66 12.05
C GLY A 196 -13.78 12.14 11.96
N PHE A 197 -12.72 12.46 11.22
CA PHE A 197 -12.28 13.83 10.99
C PHE A 197 -12.21 14.14 9.50
N LEU A 198 -12.61 15.37 9.16
CA LEU A 198 -12.45 15.93 7.83
C LEU A 198 -11.43 17.08 7.89
N HIS A 199 -10.48 17.02 6.98
CA HIS A 199 -9.51 18.10 6.72
C HIS A 199 -9.71 18.59 5.30
N GLU A 200 -9.81 19.89 5.15
CA GLU A 200 -9.99 20.53 3.85
C GLU A 200 -8.65 20.76 3.16
N VAL A 201 -8.54 20.42 1.89
CA VAL A 201 -7.30 20.56 1.11
C VAL A 201 -7.49 21.37 -0.16
N ASP A 202 -6.43 22.09 -0.57
CA ASP A 202 -6.41 22.97 -1.75
C ASP A 202 -5.98 22.25 -3.05
N ALA A 203 -5.62 20.97 -2.97
CA ALA A 203 -5.31 20.15 -4.12
C ALA A 203 -5.74 18.69 -3.89
N VAL A 204 -6.07 17.99 -4.98
CA VAL A 204 -6.38 16.56 -4.95
C VAL A 204 -5.09 15.77 -4.74
N ILE A 205 -5.10 14.83 -3.78
CA ILE A 205 -3.92 14.03 -3.40
C ILE A 205 -3.82 12.70 -4.15
N ALA A 206 -4.62 12.51 -5.20
CA ALA A 206 -4.59 11.30 -6.02
C ALA A 206 -3.20 11.10 -6.66
N PRO A 207 -2.79 9.84 -6.89
CA PRO A 207 -1.53 9.56 -7.56
C PRO A 207 -1.52 10.15 -8.97
N SER A 208 -0.32 10.35 -9.50
CA SER A 208 -0.11 10.73 -10.90
C SER A 208 -0.82 9.75 -11.85
N SER A 209 -1.20 10.23 -13.02
CA SER A 209 -1.63 9.36 -14.13
C SER A 209 -0.46 8.71 -14.87
N LYS A 210 0.78 9.04 -14.48
CA LYS A 210 2.03 8.61 -15.12
C LYS A 210 2.65 7.43 -14.38
N ALA A 211 3.31 6.58 -15.12
CA ALA A 211 4.03 5.44 -14.55
C ALA A 211 5.37 5.87 -13.91
N VAL A 212 6.00 4.94 -13.18
CA VAL A 212 7.26 5.21 -12.49
C VAL A 212 8.37 5.78 -13.38
N PRO A 213 8.66 5.24 -14.59
CA PRO A 213 9.70 5.81 -15.46
C PRO A 213 9.40 7.22 -15.95
N ASP A 214 8.11 7.53 -16.16
CA ASP A 214 7.71 8.86 -16.62
C ASP A 214 7.96 9.92 -15.54
N LEU A 215 7.62 9.60 -14.28
CA LEU A 215 7.87 10.52 -13.16
C LEU A 215 9.37 10.71 -12.88
N ILE A 216 10.19 9.65 -13.03
CA ILE A 216 11.64 9.75 -12.94
C ILE A 216 12.16 10.73 -14.01
N ALA A 217 11.69 10.60 -15.25
CA ALA A 217 12.09 11.48 -16.34
C ALA A 217 11.65 12.94 -16.13
N GLU A 218 10.48 13.16 -15.53
CA GLU A 218 9.95 14.50 -15.25
C GLU A 218 10.57 15.18 -14.03
N ALA A 219 11.16 14.42 -13.13
CA ALA A 219 11.84 14.96 -11.96
C ALA A 219 12.94 15.96 -12.34
N GLY A 220 13.59 15.75 -13.49
CA GLY A 220 14.58 16.67 -14.07
C GLY A 220 15.95 16.63 -13.44
N ASN A 221 16.15 15.85 -12.37
CA ASN A 221 17.43 15.64 -11.68
C ASN A 221 17.87 14.16 -11.67
N MET A 222 17.21 13.32 -12.46
CA MET A 222 17.47 11.87 -12.60
C MET A 222 17.65 11.48 -14.07
N ASN A 223 18.27 12.36 -14.84
CA ASN A 223 18.39 12.22 -16.28
C ASN A 223 19.35 11.11 -16.68
N VAL A 224 20.40 10.84 -15.89
CA VAL A 224 21.30 9.71 -16.10
C VAL A 224 20.51 8.39 -16.06
N MET A 225 19.72 8.17 -14.98
CA MET A 225 18.89 6.97 -14.88
C MET A 225 17.82 6.93 -15.97
N THR A 226 17.24 8.06 -16.35
CA THR A 226 16.29 8.16 -17.47
C THR A 226 16.93 7.70 -18.79
N ALA A 227 18.18 8.10 -19.06
CA ALA A 227 18.92 7.63 -20.23
C ALA A 227 19.16 6.11 -20.20
N LEU A 228 19.54 5.58 -19.04
CA LEU A 228 19.77 4.15 -18.86
C LEU A 228 18.49 3.32 -18.98
N LEU A 229 17.36 3.79 -18.39
CA LEU A 229 16.05 3.14 -18.52
C LEU A 229 15.64 3.00 -19.99
N ARG A 230 15.79 4.08 -20.77
CA ARG A 230 15.45 4.09 -22.21
C ARG A 230 16.39 3.19 -23.01
N ALA A 231 17.69 3.25 -22.73
CA ALA A 231 18.69 2.46 -23.43
C ALA A 231 18.53 0.95 -23.18
N THR A 232 18.10 0.56 -22.00
CA THR A 232 17.89 -0.85 -21.60
C THR A 232 16.47 -1.35 -21.87
N GLY A 233 15.54 -0.47 -22.27
CA GLY A 233 14.14 -0.82 -22.52
C GLY A 233 13.31 -1.03 -21.25
N TRP A 234 13.86 -0.76 -20.08
CA TRP A 234 13.10 -0.83 -18.82
C TRP A 234 12.04 0.25 -18.71
N ASP A 235 12.19 1.38 -19.37
CA ASP A 235 11.17 2.42 -19.50
C ASP A 235 9.82 1.87 -20.03
N LYS A 236 9.87 0.87 -20.92
CA LYS A 236 8.70 0.22 -21.52
C LYS A 236 8.12 -0.91 -20.67
N LYS A 237 8.97 -1.61 -19.91
CA LYS A 237 8.54 -2.71 -19.02
C LYS A 237 7.90 -2.19 -17.73
N LEU A 238 8.45 -1.09 -17.18
CA LEU A 238 8.00 -0.52 -15.91
C LEU A 238 6.78 0.41 -16.03
N VAL A 239 6.15 0.55 -17.20
CA VAL A 239 4.90 1.30 -17.36
C VAL A 239 3.66 0.43 -17.23
N GLU A 240 3.81 -0.88 -17.22
CA GLU A 240 2.69 -1.80 -17.08
C GLU A 240 1.96 -1.59 -15.75
N THR A 241 0.62 -1.63 -15.78
CA THR A 241 -0.23 -1.41 -14.61
C THR A 241 -1.13 -2.60 -14.32
N LEU A 242 -1.53 -3.35 -15.35
CA LEU A 242 -2.48 -4.46 -15.27
C LEU A 242 -1.90 -5.67 -16.00
N ASP A 243 -2.01 -6.83 -15.40
CA ASP A 243 -1.57 -8.07 -16.03
C ASP A 243 -2.64 -8.60 -17.01
N HIS A 244 -2.55 -8.13 -18.25
CA HIS A 244 -3.49 -8.53 -19.30
C HIS A 244 -3.54 -10.04 -19.58
N LYS A 245 -2.47 -10.78 -19.26
CA LYS A 245 -2.46 -12.24 -19.40
C LYS A 245 -3.32 -12.91 -18.33
N TYR A 246 -3.29 -12.37 -17.13
CA TYR A 246 -4.14 -12.81 -16.05
C TYR A 246 -5.60 -12.42 -16.33
N GLU A 247 -5.85 -11.16 -16.70
CA GLU A 247 -7.21 -10.65 -16.96
C GLU A 247 -7.94 -11.37 -18.09
N ALA A 248 -7.21 -11.93 -19.06
CA ALA A 248 -7.77 -12.70 -20.17
C ALA A 248 -8.23 -14.12 -19.79
N GLN A 249 -7.96 -14.57 -18.57
CA GLN A 249 -8.32 -15.90 -18.07
C GLN A 249 -9.63 -15.84 -17.27
N GLU A 250 -10.38 -16.95 -17.31
CA GLU A 250 -11.48 -17.13 -16.36
C GLU A 250 -10.91 -17.50 -14.98
N HIS A 251 -11.32 -16.76 -13.97
CA HIS A 251 -10.93 -16.99 -12.59
C HIS A 251 -12.11 -17.50 -11.78
N GLU A 252 -11.82 -18.41 -10.83
CA GLU A 252 -12.81 -18.83 -9.86
C GLU A 252 -13.27 -17.63 -9.04
N THR A 253 -14.58 -17.46 -8.97
CA THR A 253 -15.19 -16.57 -8.00
C THR A 253 -15.13 -17.18 -6.60
N GLU A 254 -15.16 -16.33 -5.58
CA GLU A 254 -15.05 -16.68 -4.18
C GLU A 254 -15.84 -17.94 -3.79
N PRO A 255 -15.24 -18.92 -3.10
CA PRO A 255 -15.98 -19.96 -2.42
C PRO A 255 -16.75 -19.32 -1.25
N ARG A 256 -18.06 -19.45 -1.26
CA ARG A 256 -19.00 -18.76 -0.36
C ARG A 256 -18.77 -18.93 1.14
N ARG A 257 -17.82 -19.76 1.60
CA ARG A 257 -17.42 -19.91 3.01
C ARG A 257 -16.04 -20.50 3.16
N PHE A 258 -15.13 -19.76 3.77
CA PHE A 258 -14.01 -20.38 4.46
C PHE A 258 -14.50 -20.88 5.81
N ASN A 259 -14.53 -22.20 6.02
CA ASN A 259 -14.96 -22.80 7.29
C ASN A 259 -14.11 -22.25 8.44
N GLY A 260 -14.75 -21.58 9.38
CA GLY A 260 -14.12 -21.07 10.60
C GLY A 260 -13.72 -19.61 10.59
N VAL A 261 -13.78 -18.90 9.48
CA VAL A 261 -13.56 -17.46 9.41
C VAL A 261 -14.90 -16.76 9.19
N ALA A 262 -15.37 -16.06 10.21
CA ALA A 262 -16.57 -15.25 10.12
C ALA A 262 -16.19 -13.85 9.63
N GLY A 263 -16.70 -13.44 8.46
CA GLY A 263 -16.49 -12.08 7.98
C GLY A 263 -16.72 -11.93 6.48
N ARG A 264 -16.67 -10.68 6.04
CA ARG A 264 -16.65 -10.32 4.62
C ARG A 264 -15.21 -10.33 4.15
N PHE A 265 -14.96 -10.99 3.04
CA PHE A 265 -13.64 -10.99 2.39
C PHE A 265 -13.64 -10.02 1.22
N ASN A 266 -12.53 -9.35 1.01
CA ASN A 266 -12.25 -8.74 -0.28
C ASN A 266 -11.77 -9.85 -1.23
N GLU A 267 -12.19 -9.77 -2.47
CA GLU A 267 -11.74 -10.66 -3.53
C GLU A 267 -10.81 -9.89 -4.47
N ALA A 268 -9.62 -10.42 -4.72
CA ALA A 268 -8.70 -9.86 -5.68
C ALA A 268 -9.15 -10.24 -7.11
N GLN A 269 -9.94 -9.36 -7.73
CA GLN A 269 -10.48 -9.58 -9.08
C GLN A 269 -9.48 -9.25 -10.18
N HIS A 270 -8.55 -8.33 -9.92
CA HIS A 270 -7.57 -7.83 -10.87
C HIS A 270 -6.16 -8.05 -10.36
N ARG A 271 -5.24 -8.45 -11.24
CA ARG A 271 -3.83 -8.55 -10.91
C ARG A 271 -3.08 -7.34 -11.46
N TYR A 272 -2.62 -6.49 -10.54
CA TYR A 272 -1.89 -5.29 -10.88
C TYR A 272 -0.38 -5.51 -10.85
N PHE A 273 0.33 -4.91 -11.80
CA PHE A 273 1.76 -4.70 -11.67
C PHE A 273 2.03 -3.49 -10.78
N GLY A 274 3.04 -3.62 -9.94
CA GLY A 274 3.51 -2.55 -9.09
C GLY A 274 5.03 -2.55 -9.04
N PHE A 275 5.61 -1.34 -8.92
CA PHE A 275 7.06 -1.17 -8.89
C PHE A 275 7.47 -0.18 -7.81
N THR A 276 8.63 -0.42 -7.22
CA THR A 276 9.27 0.50 -6.29
C THR A 276 10.70 0.72 -6.75
N GLY A 277 11.03 1.96 -7.11
CA GLY A 277 12.35 2.34 -7.62
C GLY A 277 13.19 3.07 -6.57
N PHE A 278 14.49 2.78 -6.53
CA PHE A 278 15.50 3.51 -5.77
C PHE A 278 16.48 4.12 -6.74
N VAL A 279 16.52 5.44 -6.84
CA VAL A 279 17.13 6.10 -8.01
C VAL A 279 18.12 7.18 -7.57
N GLU A 280 19.32 7.13 -8.12
CA GLU A 280 20.31 8.19 -7.94
C GLU A 280 19.92 9.45 -8.69
N THR A 281 20.25 10.58 -8.10
CA THR A 281 20.24 11.85 -8.82
C THR A 281 21.46 11.98 -9.72
N ASP A 282 21.39 12.88 -10.71
CA ASP A 282 22.53 13.19 -11.60
C ASP A 282 23.78 13.63 -10.81
N ASP A 283 23.58 14.34 -9.69
CA ASP A 283 24.66 14.77 -8.79
C ASP A 283 25.35 13.58 -8.11
N VAL A 284 24.61 12.54 -7.73
CA VAL A 284 25.19 11.33 -7.14
C VAL A 284 26.04 10.60 -8.17
N PHE A 285 25.56 10.44 -9.42
CA PHE A 285 26.33 9.84 -10.50
C PHE A 285 27.60 10.64 -10.81
N ALA A 286 27.51 11.96 -10.87
CA ALA A 286 28.66 12.82 -11.11
C ALA A 286 29.70 12.73 -9.98
N LYS A 287 29.24 12.80 -8.72
CA LYS A 287 30.10 12.79 -7.54
C LYS A 287 30.79 11.44 -7.31
N GLU A 288 30.04 10.33 -7.38
CA GLU A 288 30.56 9.00 -7.01
C GLU A 288 31.31 8.33 -8.17
N TRP A 289 30.87 8.56 -9.39
CA TRP A 289 31.42 7.88 -10.58
C TRP A 289 32.03 8.80 -11.65
N GLY A 290 31.82 10.11 -11.54
CA GLY A 290 32.27 11.06 -12.56
C GLY A 290 31.51 10.90 -13.88
N ILE A 291 30.24 10.48 -13.85
CA ILE A 291 29.43 10.33 -15.06
C ILE A 291 29.19 11.71 -15.68
N PRO A 292 29.31 11.85 -17.01
CA PRO A 292 29.04 13.11 -17.69
C PRO A 292 27.63 13.63 -17.42
N ALA A 293 27.53 14.95 -17.26
CA ALA A 293 26.23 15.59 -17.09
C ALA A 293 25.32 15.33 -18.30
N PRO A 294 24.04 14.98 -18.10
CA PRO A 294 23.11 14.82 -19.20
C PRO A 294 22.90 16.12 -19.97
N VAL A 295 22.96 16.04 -21.28
CA VAL A 295 22.73 17.17 -22.20
C VAL A 295 21.32 17.04 -22.77
N MET A 296 20.43 17.95 -22.37
CA MET A 296 19.04 17.95 -22.86
C MET A 296 18.96 18.48 -24.29
N GLY A 297 18.51 17.63 -25.19
CA GLY A 297 18.22 17.97 -26.58
C GLY A 297 16.77 18.41 -26.77
N ALA A 298 16.35 18.48 -28.04
CA ALA A 298 14.97 18.81 -28.40
C ALA A 298 13.99 17.74 -27.85
N ALA A 299 12.78 18.16 -27.50
CA ALA A 299 11.70 17.29 -27.00
C ALA A 299 12.04 16.45 -25.74
N GLY A 300 12.98 16.91 -24.89
CA GLY A 300 13.35 16.17 -23.66
C GLY A 300 14.17 14.90 -23.90
N VAL A 301 14.79 14.76 -25.08
CA VAL A 301 15.70 13.67 -25.38
C VAL A 301 17.10 14.00 -24.84
N ILE A 302 17.74 13.04 -24.18
CA ILE A 302 19.13 13.20 -23.70
C ILE A 302 20.07 12.91 -24.86
N SER A 303 20.78 13.92 -25.36
CA SER A 303 21.56 13.85 -26.60
C SER A 303 22.90 13.11 -26.45
N ASN A 304 23.46 13.04 -25.24
CA ASN A 304 24.72 12.35 -24.96
C ASN A 304 24.52 10.99 -24.26
N THR A 305 23.41 10.30 -24.56
CA THR A 305 23.08 8.98 -23.98
C THR A 305 24.20 7.96 -24.18
N ASP A 306 24.83 7.90 -25.37
CA ASP A 306 25.91 6.94 -25.66
C ASP A 306 27.15 7.19 -24.79
N GLU A 307 27.48 8.44 -24.50
CA GLU A 307 28.59 8.80 -23.61
C GLU A 307 28.29 8.38 -22.16
N ILE A 308 27.07 8.62 -21.68
CA ILE A 308 26.61 8.19 -20.37
C ILE A 308 26.68 6.67 -20.26
N VAL A 309 26.12 5.95 -21.24
CA VAL A 309 26.11 4.49 -21.29
C VAL A 309 27.54 3.92 -21.28
N ALA A 310 28.46 4.50 -22.04
CA ALA A 310 29.85 4.06 -22.06
C ALA A 310 30.55 4.28 -20.71
N ALA A 311 30.32 5.43 -20.08
CA ALA A 311 30.88 5.76 -18.77
C ALA A 311 30.34 4.84 -17.65
N VAL A 312 29.03 4.56 -17.63
CA VAL A 312 28.40 3.63 -16.68
C VAL A 312 28.89 2.20 -16.93
N ARG A 313 29.00 1.76 -18.18
CA ARG A 313 29.51 0.43 -18.54
C ARG A 313 30.86 0.16 -17.90
N ALA A 314 31.80 1.10 -18.01
CA ALA A 314 33.13 0.98 -17.43
C ALA A 314 33.12 0.77 -15.90
N LYS A 315 32.05 1.17 -15.22
CA LYS A 315 31.89 1.01 -13.75
C LYS A 315 31.23 -0.30 -13.35
N VAL A 316 30.29 -0.80 -14.18
CA VAL A 316 29.43 -1.94 -13.80
C VAL A 316 29.93 -3.29 -14.30
N GLU A 317 30.75 -3.36 -15.36
CA GLU A 317 31.21 -4.62 -15.94
C GLU A 317 32.03 -5.49 -14.96
N ALA A 318 32.78 -4.88 -14.06
CA ALA A 318 33.53 -5.62 -13.05
C ALA A 318 32.63 -6.39 -12.07
N ALA A 319 31.41 -5.88 -11.79
CA ALA A 319 30.46 -6.50 -10.87
C ALA A 319 29.47 -7.43 -11.57
N TYR A 320 29.02 -7.06 -12.77
CA TYR A 320 27.94 -7.75 -13.48
C TYR A 320 28.39 -8.58 -14.68
N GLY A 321 29.68 -8.54 -15.02
CA GLY A 321 30.24 -9.29 -16.14
C GLY A 321 30.10 -8.58 -17.49
N THR A 322 30.53 -9.27 -18.56
CA THR A 322 30.63 -8.71 -19.92
C THR A 322 29.73 -9.43 -20.94
N GLU A 323 28.70 -10.13 -20.44
CA GLU A 323 27.76 -10.82 -21.34
C GLU A 323 26.90 -9.83 -22.12
N ALA A 324 26.53 -10.21 -23.34
CA ALA A 324 25.61 -9.46 -24.20
C ALA A 324 25.98 -7.97 -24.39
N GLN A 325 27.28 -7.61 -24.44
CA GLN A 325 27.74 -6.22 -24.51
C GLN A 325 27.16 -5.39 -25.67
N GLY A 326 26.82 -6.03 -26.79
CA GLY A 326 26.24 -5.38 -27.95
C GLY A 326 24.73 -5.11 -27.87
N ASP A 327 24.04 -5.67 -26.87
CA ASP A 327 22.59 -5.53 -26.72
C ASP A 327 22.23 -5.08 -25.29
N LEU A 328 21.94 -3.81 -25.15
CA LEU A 328 21.56 -3.21 -23.85
C LEU A 328 20.18 -3.70 -23.37
N THR A 329 19.33 -4.18 -24.26
CA THR A 329 17.99 -4.68 -23.89
C THR A 329 18.02 -6.11 -23.35
N ASN A 330 19.11 -6.81 -23.56
CA ASN A 330 19.33 -8.15 -23.03
C ASN A 330 19.57 -8.09 -21.52
N GLU A 331 18.79 -8.84 -20.75
CA GLU A 331 18.86 -8.82 -19.28
C GLU A 331 20.16 -9.43 -18.70
N LYS A 332 21.00 -10.07 -19.54
CA LYS A 332 22.35 -10.49 -19.16
C LYS A 332 23.40 -9.39 -19.30
N ASN A 333 23.09 -8.29 -19.99
CA ASN A 333 23.96 -7.14 -20.13
C ASN A 333 24.21 -6.47 -18.78
N ALA A 334 25.45 -6.06 -18.50
CA ALA A 334 25.85 -5.46 -17.23
C ALA A 334 25.04 -4.20 -16.88
N ILE A 335 24.78 -3.33 -17.87
CA ILE A 335 23.97 -2.11 -17.66
C ILE A 335 22.51 -2.48 -17.40
N ASN A 336 21.96 -3.47 -18.10
CA ASN A 336 20.60 -3.93 -17.88
C ASN A 336 20.43 -4.48 -16.47
N LYS A 337 21.36 -5.33 -16.00
CA LYS A 337 21.39 -5.84 -14.63
C LYS A 337 21.50 -4.70 -13.60
N PHE A 338 22.34 -3.71 -13.86
CA PHE A 338 22.47 -2.54 -13.00
C PHE A 338 21.16 -1.79 -12.87
N VAL A 339 20.50 -1.46 -13.98
CA VAL A 339 19.21 -0.79 -13.98
C VAL A 339 18.13 -1.64 -13.28
N ALA A 340 18.04 -2.93 -13.61
CA ALA A 340 17.08 -3.85 -13.00
C ALA A 340 17.22 -3.93 -11.47
N TYR A 341 18.45 -3.82 -10.95
CA TYR A 341 18.71 -3.86 -9.50
C TYR A 341 18.10 -2.69 -8.73
N HIS A 342 17.77 -1.59 -9.41
CA HIS A 342 17.16 -0.41 -8.79
C HIS A 342 15.64 -0.52 -8.58
N PHE A 343 15.01 -1.56 -9.12
CA PHE A 343 13.55 -1.68 -9.09
C PHE A 343 13.11 -3.00 -8.45
N LEU A 344 12.20 -2.89 -7.51
CA LEU A 344 11.55 -4.03 -6.88
C LEU A 344 10.18 -4.30 -7.53
N LYS A 345 9.79 -5.57 -7.53
CA LYS A 345 8.41 -5.96 -7.79
C LYS A 345 7.56 -5.61 -6.58
N GLY A 346 6.39 -5.06 -6.83
CA GLY A 346 5.47 -4.61 -5.79
C GLY A 346 5.52 -3.11 -5.56
N ARG A 347 4.35 -2.56 -5.30
CA ARG A 347 4.15 -1.14 -5.01
C ARG A 347 4.24 -0.89 -3.51
N MET A 348 5.20 -0.11 -3.07
CA MET A 348 5.38 0.22 -1.66
C MET A 348 5.60 1.71 -1.45
N GLY A 349 4.83 2.31 -0.56
CA GLY A 349 5.12 3.63 -0.02
C GLY A 349 6.28 3.58 0.98
N PHE A 350 6.83 4.74 1.32
CA PHE A 350 8.01 4.85 2.19
C PHE A 350 7.81 4.21 3.57
N ASN A 351 6.60 4.24 4.11
CA ASN A 351 6.22 3.64 5.40
C ASN A 351 5.95 2.12 5.32
N GLN A 352 6.09 1.51 4.16
CA GLN A 352 5.76 0.10 3.94
C GLN A 352 6.98 -0.78 3.68
N PHE A 353 8.20 -0.21 3.67
CA PHE A 353 9.40 -0.96 3.33
C PHE A 353 9.75 -2.04 4.34
N VAL A 354 9.58 -1.76 5.61
CA VAL A 354 9.93 -2.69 6.68
C VAL A 354 8.74 -2.82 7.62
N ALA A 355 8.24 -4.04 7.74
CA ALA A 355 7.08 -4.34 8.56
C ALA A 355 7.42 -5.27 9.74
N HIS A 356 8.64 -5.85 9.76
CA HIS A 356 9.02 -6.84 10.74
C HIS A 356 10.18 -6.41 11.61
N TYR A 357 10.10 -6.81 12.87
CA TYR A 357 11.19 -6.69 13.79
C TYR A 357 12.28 -7.73 13.47
N ASN A 358 13.53 -7.36 13.70
CA ASN A 358 14.58 -8.34 13.76
C ASN A 358 14.34 -9.24 14.97
N GLU A 359 14.27 -10.57 14.76
CA GLU A 359 14.02 -11.57 15.78
C GLU A 359 15.00 -11.53 16.98
N TRP A 360 16.17 -10.91 16.80
CA TRP A 360 17.20 -10.80 17.83
C TRP A 360 17.02 -9.64 18.81
N GLY A 361 16.24 -8.64 18.45
CA GLY A 361 15.95 -7.50 19.32
C GLY A 361 14.66 -7.64 20.09
N TYR A 362 13.96 -8.71 19.82
CA TYR A 362 12.71 -8.97 20.44
C TYR A 362 12.94 -9.70 21.76
N LYS A 363 12.60 -9.04 22.87
CA LYS A 363 12.48 -9.71 24.16
C LYS A 363 11.03 -10.12 24.36
N TYR A 364 10.80 -11.41 24.48
CA TYR A 364 9.46 -12.02 24.58
C TYR A 364 8.57 -11.42 25.68
N GLY A 365 9.12 -10.78 26.70
CA GLY A 365 8.36 -10.12 27.75
C GLY A 365 7.99 -8.66 27.46
N ASP A 366 8.64 -8.02 26.51
CA ASP A 366 8.48 -6.59 26.22
C ASP A 366 7.36 -6.32 25.18
N ALA A 367 6.87 -7.39 24.53
CA ALA A 367 5.84 -7.37 23.50
C ALA A 367 4.50 -6.84 23.98
N TYR A 368 4.22 -6.97 25.25
CA TYR A 368 2.95 -6.53 25.84
C TYR A 368 2.91 -5.06 26.20
N ASN A 369 4.04 -4.37 26.12
CA ASN A 369 4.10 -2.94 26.37
C ASN A 369 4.52 -2.20 25.10
N PRO A 370 3.57 -1.68 24.31
CA PRO A 370 3.87 -0.93 23.08
C PRO A 370 4.75 0.30 23.32
N GLN A 371 4.83 0.79 24.57
CA GLN A 371 5.71 1.91 24.94
C GLN A 371 7.14 1.45 25.28
N GLN A 372 7.32 0.19 25.60
CA GLN A 372 8.64 -0.42 25.86
C GLN A 372 9.17 -1.23 24.67
N SER A 373 8.33 -1.61 23.73
CA SER A 373 8.72 -2.17 22.44
C SER A 373 9.30 -1.10 21.49
N LYS A 374 9.92 -0.08 22.05
CA LYS A 374 10.77 0.80 21.25
C LYS A 374 11.86 -0.08 20.66
N TYR A 375 11.90 -0.07 19.35
CA TYR A 375 12.92 -0.73 18.57
C TYR A 375 14.29 -0.42 19.15
N SER A 376 14.83 -1.34 19.91
CA SER A 376 16.20 -1.22 20.40
C SER A 376 17.21 -1.62 19.32
N ILE A 377 16.71 -2.05 18.16
CA ILE A 377 17.49 -2.58 17.07
C ILE A 377 16.87 -2.18 15.73
N ASP A 378 17.68 -2.23 14.70
CA ASP A 378 17.23 -2.03 13.34
C ASP A 378 16.37 -3.22 12.89
N ILE A 379 15.32 -2.90 12.14
CA ILE A 379 14.45 -3.90 11.53
C ILE A 379 14.73 -3.97 10.03
N HIS A 380 14.52 -5.14 9.42
CA HIS A 380 14.81 -5.30 8.00
C HIS A 380 13.95 -6.36 7.33
N ASP A 381 13.75 -6.19 6.03
CA ASP A 381 13.13 -7.15 5.13
C ASP A 381 13.98 -7.33 3.88
N TYR A 382 13.80 -8.48 3.20
CA TYR A 382 14.47 -8.81 1.94
C TYR A 382 13.48 -8.84 0.80
N TYR A 383 13.85 -8.25 -0.32
CA TYR A 383 13.03 -8.13 -1.52
C TYR A 383 13.74 -8.70 -2.73
N THR A 384 12.96 -9.03 -3.77
CA THR A 384 13.50 -9.42 -5.08
C THR A 384 13.33 -8.28 -6.07
N THR A 385 14.38 -8.05 -6.86
CA THR A 385 14.37 -7.07 -7.94
C THR A 385 13.54 -7.53 -9.14
N VAL A 386 13.31 -6.63 -10.09
CA VAL A 386 12.70 -6.97 -11.38
C VAL A 386 13.64 -7.80 -12.26
N GLY A 387 13.13 -8.35 -13.36
CA GLY A 387 13.90 -9.10 -14.34
C GLY A 387 13.65 -10.61 -14.28
N GLU A 388 14.23 -11.31 -15.27
CA GLU A 388 14.19 -12.78 -15.38
C GLU A 388 15.12 -13.45 -14.36
N ASN A 389 16.22 -12.76 -14.01
CA ASN A 389 17.18 -13.20 -13.00
C ASN A 389 17.16 -12.20 -11.82
N PRO A 390 16.11 -12.24 -10.98
CA PRO A 390 15.97 -11.30 -9.87
C PRO A 390 17.07 -11.54 -8.83
N GLU A 391 17.54 -10.45 -8.24
CA GLU A 391 18.53 -10.46 -7.16
C GLU A 391 17.89 -10.02 -5.85
N LEU A 392 18.53 -10.32 -4.73
CA LEU A 392 18.08 -9.87 -3.41
C LEU A 392 18.51 -8.44 -3.13
N MET A 393 17.62 -7.70 -2.47
CA MET A 393 17.88 -6.41 -1.86
C MET A 393 17.39 -6.42 -0.42
N LYS A 394 18.26 -6.01 0.51
CA LYS A 394 17.90 -5.82 1.91
C LYS A 394 17.49 -4.37 2.13
N ILE A 395 16.35 -4.15 2.77
CA ILE A 395 15.91 -2.84 3.23
C ILE A 395 15.91 -2.83 4.76
N THR A 396 16.59 -1.87 5.36
CA THR A 396 16.72 -1.73 6.82
C THR A 396 16.14 -0.40 7.26
N GLN A 397 15.35 -0.42 8.33
CA GLN A 397 14.98 0.78 9.07
C GLN A 397 15.77 0.81 10.38
N THR A 398 16.48 1.92 10.62
CA THR A 398 17.29 2.09 11.82
C THR A 398 16.41 2.40 13.04
N ALA A 399 16.77 1.84 14.18
CA ALA A 399 16.07 2.05 15.44
C ALA A 399 16.23 3.48 16.00
N ALA A 400 17.37 4.11 15.72
CA ALA A 400 17.73 5.38 16.34
C ALA A 400 16.99 6.59 15.72
N ASP A 401 16.91 6.63 14.38
CA ASP A 401 16.42 7.79 13.64
C ASP A 401 15.39 7.42 12.55
N HIS A 402 14.96 6.15 12.53
CA HIS A 402 13.98 5.59 11.58
C HIS A 402 14.33 5.80 10.09
N LYS A 403 15.61 5.99 9.79
CA LYS A 403 16.07 6.10 8.40
C LYS A 403 16.05 4.76 7.70
N ILE A 404 15.83 4.83 6.39
CA ILE A 404 15.80 3.66 5.52
C ILE A 404 17.14 3.53 4.78
N TYR A 405 17.70 2.33 4.79
CA TYR A 405 18.95 2.00 4.10
C TYR A 405 18.80 0.72 3.27
N LEU A 406 19.38 0.73 2.07
CA LEU A 406 19.53 -0.45 1.22
C LEU A 406 20.87 -1.12 1.50
N ASN A 407 20.86 -2.46 1.57
CA ASN A 407 22.05 -3.30 1.77
C ASN A 407 22.93 -2.88 2.96
N ARG A 408 22.31 -2.44 4.06
CA ARG A 408 23.03 -2.13 5.30
C ARG A 408 23.47 -3.40 6.01
N VAL A 409 24.71 -3.43 6.44
CA VAL A 409 25.29 -4.58 7.18
C VAL A 409 24.79 -4.59 8.60
N ALA A 410 24.28 -5.72 9.07
CA ALA A 410 24.19 -6.03 10.49
C ALA A 410 25.36 -6.93 10.87
N THR A 411 26.21 -6.52 11.81
CA THR A 411 27.19 -7.44 12.40
C THR A 411 26.53 -8.20 13.54
N TYR A 412 26.60 -9.49 13.45
CA TYR A 412 26.02 -10.44 14.38
C TYR A 412 27.13 -11.05 15.26
N ASN A 413 26.90 -11.08 16.59
CA ASN A 413 27.77 -11.84 17.49
C ASN A 413 27.14 -13.21 17.74
N PRO A 414 27.69 -14.30 17.16
CA PRO A 414 27.10 -15.63 17.29
C PRO A 414 27.17 -16.19 18.72
N SER A 415 27.95 -15.56 19.61
CA SER A 415 28.12 -15.99 21.00
C SER A 415 27.17 -15.29 21.98
N ASP A 416 26.50 -14.22 21.58
CA ASP A 416 25.60 -13.47 22.44
C ASP A 416 24.41 -12.92 21.63
N TYR A 417 23.39 -13.75 21.55
CA TYR A 417 22.14 -13.42 20.84
C TYR A 417 21.34 -12.30 21.50
N THR A 418 21.72 -11.87 22.69
CA THR A 418 21.03 -10.76 23.38
C THR A 418 21.69 -9.41 23.13
N LYS A 419 22.89 -9.39 22.54
CA LYS A 419 23.59 -8.18 22.12
C LYS A 419 23.71 -8.17 20.62
N MET A 420 22.93 -7.33 19.99
CA MET A 420 23.23 -6.98 18.61
C MET A 420 24.59 -6.29 18.57
N ALA A 421 25.45 -6.83 17.73
CA ALA A 421 26.70 -6.16 17.42
C ALA A 421 26.41 -4.80 16.79
N GLU A 422 27.27 -3.83 17.06
CA GLU A 422 27.18 -2.49 16.49
C GLU A 422 26.91 -2.55 14.99
N LEU A 423 25.85 -1.89 14.57
CA LEU A 423 25.56 -1.72 13.15
C LEU A 423 26.71 -0.94 12.54
N LYS A 424 27.50 -1.59 11.71
CA LYS A 424 28.54 -0.89 10.97
C LYS A 424 27.88 0.06 10.02
N ALA A 425 28.38 1.29 9.99
CA ALA A 425 27.97 2.28 9.01
C ALA A 425 28.14 1.71 7.60
N GLY A 426 27.07 1.66 6.84
CA GLY A 426 27.03 1.14 5.48
C GLY A 426 25.62 1.22 4.92
N GLY A 427 25.47 0.81 3.70
CA GLY A 427 24.22 0.88 2.98
C GLY A 427 23.99 2.23 2.29
N VAL A 428 22.98 2.25 1.46
CA VAL A 428 22.55 3.39 0.67
C VAL A 428 21.30 3.98 1.30
N GLU A 429 21.36 5.23 1.77
CA GLU A 429 20.23 5.89 2.41
C GLU A 429 19.17 6.27 1.38
N VAL A 430 17.91 6.03 1.72
CA VAL A 430 16.74 6.33 0.91
C VAL A 430 16.04 7.56 1.46
N SER A 431 15.71 8.51 0.59
CA SER A 431 14.90 9.68 0.94
C SER A 431 13.44 9.47 0.57
N ALA A 432 12.53 9.89 1.45
CA ALA A 432 11.08 9.75 1.20
C ALA A 432 10.60 10.60 0.01
N GLU A 433 11.30 11.69 -0.28
CA GLU A 433 10.93 12.67 -1.28
C GLU A 433 12.11 13.09 -2.14
N ASN A 434 11.81 13.40 -3.40
CA ASN A 434 12.78 13.97 -4.33
C ASN A 434 12.69 15.52 -4.32
N GLN A 435 13.72 16.18 -3.81
CA GLN A 435 13.81 17.64 -3.77
C GLN A 435 14.54 18.16 -5.00
N VAL A 436 13.85 19.00 -5.79
CA VAL A 436 14.39 19.60 -7.01
C VAL A 436 14.18 21.11 -6.95
N ASN A 437 15.26 21.90 -6.91
CA ASN A 437 15.19 23.37 -6.86
C ASN A 437 14.26 23.91 -5.75
N GLY A 438 14.29 23.26 -4.57
CA GLY A 438 13.48 23.63 -3.42
C GLY A 438 12.00 23.24 -3.51
N LYS A 439 11.62 22.41 -4.48
CA LYS A 439 10.28 21.84 -4.63
C LYS A 439 10.36 20.32 -4.53
N THR A 440 9.33 19.72 -3.97
CA THR A 440 9.18 18.25 -3.99
C THR A 440 8.64 17.83 -5.36
N ALA A 441 9.40 16.99 -6.06
CA ALA A 441 8.92 16.33 -7.27
C ALA A 441 7.94 15.20 -6.91
N ASP A 442 6.95 14.97 -7.76
CA ASP A 442 5.99 13.88 -7.57
C ASP A 442 6.68 12.53 -7.75
N ASN A 443 6.61 11.68 -6.74
CA ASN A 443 7.15 10.33 -6.75
C ASN A 443 6.10 9.23 -6.56
N ASN A 444 4.81 9.62 -6.56
CA ASN A 444 3.67 8.72 -6.40
C ASN A 444 3.03 8.41 -7.77
N ALA A 445 3.63 7.48 -8.48
CA ALA A 445 3.19 7.07 -9.81
C ALA A 445 1.91 6.22 -9.80
N LEU A 446 1.27 6.09 -10.95
CA LEU A 446 0.09 5.24 -11.15
C LEU A 446 0.33 3.80 -10.69
N ASN A 447 1.48 3.24 -11.04
CA ASN A 447 1.83 1.86 -10.77
C ASN A 447 2.92 1.68 -9.71
N GLY A 448 3.28 2.72 -8.95
CA GLY A 448 4.29 2.57 -7.90
C GLY A 448 4.87 3.85 -7.38
N TYR A 449 6.10 3.74 -6.91
CA TYR A 449 6.86 4.85 -6.37
C TYR A 449 8.31 4.81 -6.86
N TYR A 450 8.97 5.97 -6.85
CA TYR A 450 10.42 6.02 -6.85
C TYR A 450 10.94 6.87 -5.69
N PHE A 451 12.13 6.55 -5.21
CA PHE A 451 12.75 7.23 -4.07
C PHE A 451 14.20 7.59 -4.39
N PRO A 452 14.63 8.83 -4.13
CA PRO A 452 16.02 9.20 -4.32
C PRO A 452 16.92 8.52 -3.29
N ILE A 453 18.13 8.19 -3.74
CA ILE A 453 19.17 7.59 -2.92
C ILE A 453 20.45 8.42 -2.94
N ASN A 454 21.23 8.35 -1.86
CA ASN A 454 22.36 9.25 -1.60
C ASN A 454 23.71 8.71 -2.09
N LYS A 455 23.78 7.49 -2.59
CA LYS A 455 24.97 6.82 -3.14
C LYS A 455 24.58 5.90 -4.28
N ILE A 456 25.58 5.47 -5.05
CA ILE A 456 25.35 4.46 -6.08
C ILE A 456 24.90 3.13 -5.45
N LEU A 457 23.82 2.60 -5.98
CA LEU A 457 23.27 1.31 -5.60
C LEU A 457 23.77 0.24 -6.57
N MET A 458 24.60 -0.66 -6.10
CA MET A 458 25.14 -1.73 -6.92
C MET A 458 25.21 -3.03 -6.13
N LEU A 459 24.91 -4.15 -6.79
CA LEU A 459 25.13 -5.49 -6.25
C LEU A 459 26.56 -5.94 -6.57
N ASP A 460 27.54 -5.30 -5.98
CA ASP A 460 28.93 -5.65 -6.08
C ASP A 460 29.30 -6.80 -5.11
N LYS A 461 30.57 -7.19 -5.10
CA LYS A 461 31.04 -8.21 -4.17
C LYS A 461 30.75 -7.87 -2.70
N SER A 462 30.89 -6.61 -2.31
CA SER A 462 30.65 -6.16 -0.95
C SER A 462 29.18 -6.34 -0.56
N ALA A 463 28.25 -5.95 -1.42
CA ALA A 463 26.82 -6.15 -1.20
C ALA A 463 26.45 -7.64 -1.17
N ARG A 464 27.05 -8.47 -2.04
CA ARG A 464 26.83 -9.94 -2.04
C ARG A 464 27.35 -10.60 -0.77
N ASP A 465 28.55 -10.22 -0.31
CA ASP A 465 29.13 -10.73 0.93
C ASP A 465 28.26 -10.40 2.16
N VAL A 466 27.66 -9.19 2.18
CA VAL A 466 26.71 -8.77 3.20
C VAL A 466 25.49 -9.66 3.19
N LEU A 467 24.82 -9.76 2.06
CA LEU A 467 23.57 -10.51 1.91
C LEU A 467 23.79 -12.02 2.14
N GLY A 468 24.92 -12.57 1.68
CA GLY A 468 25.27 -13.99 1.84
C GLY A 468 25.73 -14.35 3.25
N GLY A 469 26.19 -13.39 4.05
CA GLY A 469 26.66 -13.60 5.44
C GLY A 469 25.57 -13.47 6.50
N GLU A 470 24.36 -13.08 6.14
CA GLU A 470 23.27 -12.86 7.07
C GLU A 470 22.24 -13.99 7.06
N ARG A 471 21.51 -14.09 8.15
CA ARG A 471 20.31 -14.94 8.20
C ARG A 471 19.20 -14.26 7.43
N ILE A 472 18.78 -14.86 6.32
CA ILE A 472 17.73 -14.34 5.46
C ILE A 472 16.37 -14.84 5.97
N ARG A 473 15.44 -13.91 6.16
CA ARG A 473 14.05 -14.17 6.47
C ARG A 473 13.17 -13.40 5.49
N PHE A 474 12.19 -14.08 4.93
CA PHE A 474 11.24 -13.49 4.02
C PHE A 474 9.87 -13.33 4.67
N ASP A 475 9.27 -12.19 4.48
CA ASP A 475 7.85 -11.99 4.68
C ASP A 475 7.06 -12.60 3.52
N ILE A 476 5.82 -13.02 3.77
CA ILE A 476 4.98 -13.59 2.71
C ILE A 476 4.70 -12.58 1.59
N THR A 477 4.59 -11.31 1.93
CA THR A 477 4.37 -10.25 0.94
C THR A 477 5.61 -9.99 0.06
N THR A 478 6.80 -10.33 0.54
CA THR A 478 8.03 -10.22 -0.26
C THR A 478 8.26 -11.44 -1.14
N ILE A 479 7.77 -12.62 -0.73
CA ILE A 479 7.78 -13.83 -1.56
C ILE A 479 6.73 -13.73 -2.68
N LEU A 480 5.58 -13.13 -2.37
CA LEU A 480 4.44 -12.94 -3.27
C LEU A 480 4.21 -11.45 -3.52
N PRO A 481 5.01 -10.81 -4.39
CA PRO A 481 4.97 -9.35 -4.58
C PRO A 481 3.63 -8.82 -5.12
N GLU A 482 2.78 -9.70 -5.65
CA GLU A 482 1.40 -9.36 -6.03
C GLU A 482 0.59 -8.88 -4.82
N LEU A 483 0.90 -9.37 -3.59
CA LEU A 483 0.29 -8.88 -2.36
C LEU A 483 0.63 -7.41 -2.11
N LEU A 484 1.86 -6.98 -2.40
CA LEU A 484 2.28 -5.58 -2.30
C LEU A 484 1.58 -4.71 -3.35
N SER A 485 1.49 -5.20 -4.59
CA SER A 485 0.83 -4.48 -5.69
C SER A 485 -0.67 -4.34 -5.48
N TYR A 486 -1.31 -5.34 -4.88
CA TYR A 486 -2.72 -5.29 -4.48
C TYR A 486 -2.94 -4.36 -3.28
N GLY A 487 -1.92 -4.13 -2.46
CA GLY A 487 -1.99 -3.26 -1.30
C GLY A 487 -2.35 -3.99 -0.01
N CYS A 488 -1.98 -5.25 0.13
CA CYS A 488 -2.28 -6.04 1.33
C CYS A 488 -1.47 -5.58 2.54
N ARG A 489 -0.20 -5.21 2.35
CA ARG A 489 0.66 -4.75 3.43
C ARG A 489 0.07 -3.49 4.07
N SER A 490 -0.09 -3.48 5.37
CA SER A 490 -0.78 -2.42 6.14
C SER A 490 -2.30 -2.34 5.95
N ASN A 491 -2.90 -3.24 5.18
CA ASN A 491 -4.34 -3.33 5.02
C ASN A 491 -4.92 -4.41 5.96
N ARG A 492 -5.87 -4.04 6.80
CA ARG A 492 -6.48 -4.93 7.80
C ARG A 492 -7.58 -5.84 7.26
N GLN A 493 -7.77 -5.90 5.97
CA GLN A 493 -8.85 -6.68 5.39
C GLN A 493 -8.39 -8.08 5.01
N TYR A 494 -9.22 -9.06 5.30
CA TYR A 494 -9.07 -10.40 4.75
C TYR A 494 -9.26 -10.33 3.24
N THR A 495 -8.33 -10.90 2.48
CA THR A 495 -8.41 -10.88 1.03
C THR A 495 -8.27 -12.28 0.47
N TYR A 496 -9.27 -12.71 -0.31
CA TYR A 496 -9.24 -13.95 -1.06
C TYR A 496 -8.52 -13.73 -2.39
N PHE A 497 -7.63 -14.66 -2.71
CA PHE A 497 -6.92 -14.68 -3.98
C PHE A 497 -7.29 -15.93 -4.78
N PRO A 498 -7.80 -15.76 -6.01
CA PRO A 498 -8.12 -16.88 -6.89
C PRO A 498 -6.88 -17.73 -7.21
N ARG A 499 -7.09 -18.99 -7.52
CA ARG A 499 -6.03 -19.88 -8.01
C ARG A 499 -5.36 -19.28 -9.24
N GLY A 500 -4.03 -19.31 -9.27
CA GLY A 500 -3.24 -18.73 -10.36
C GLY A 500 -2.98 -17.21 -10.23
N TYR A 501 -3.44 -16.58 -9.14
CA TYR A 501 -3.16 -15.16 -8.89
C TYR A 501 -1.67 -14.88 -8.68
N PHE A 502 -0.96 -15.77 -7.99
CA PHE A 502 0.44 -15.58 -7.65
C PHE A 502 1.37 -16.28 -8.64
N ASN A 503 2.34 -15.54 -9.19
CA ASN A 503 3.33 -16.09 -10.13
C ASN A 503 4.33 -17.06 -9.45
N ASN A 504 4.53 -16.93 -8.14
CA ASN A 504 5.45 -17.77 -7.37
C ASN A 504 4.75 -19.00 -6.73
N ILE A 505 3.43 -19.16 -6.93
CA ILE A 505 2.69 -20.38 -6.56
C ILE A 505 2.39 -21.16 -7.84
N LEU A 506 3.08 -22.29 -8.02
CA LEU A 506 3.01 -23.12 -9.21
C LEU A 506 2.25 -24.42 -8.92
N ASN A 507 1.61 -24.97 -9.94
CA ASN A 507 0.95 -26.27 -9.88
C ASN A 507 -0.08 -26.40 -8.75
N ALA A 508 -0.78 -25.32 -8.42
CA ALA A 508 -1.81 -25.36 -7.39
C ALA A 508 -2.96 -26.28 -7.81
N SER A 509 -3.32 -27.23 -6.92
CA SER A 509 -4.45 -28.13 -7.11
C SER A 509 -5.77 -27.35 -7.22
N GLU A 510 -6.79 -27.95 -7.84
CA GLU A 510 -8.10 -27.30 -8.02
C GLU A 510 -8.78 -26.93 -6.70
N SER A 511 -8.48 -27.65 -5.63
CA SER A 511 -9.03 -27.38 -4.30
C SER A 511 -8.24 -26.36 -3.49
N THR A 512 -7.09 -25.88 -3.97
CA THR A 512 -6.27 -24.88 -3.29
C THR A 512 -6.99 -23.54 -3.23
N ARG A 513 -7.16 -23.00 -2.01
CA ARG A 513 -7.78 -21.70 -1.74
C ARG A 513 -6.81 -20.88 -0.89
N LEU A 514 -6.63 -19.62 -1.25
CA LEU A 514 -5.65 -18.74 -0.65
C LEU A 514 -6.35 -17.52 -0.03
N LEU A 515 -6.15 -17.31 1.25
CA LEU A 515 -6.68 -16.20 2.00
C LEU A 515 -5.55 -15.46 2.70
N TYR A 516 -5.34 -14.20 2.35
CA TYR A 516 -4.42 -13.34 3.07
C TYR A 516 -5.09 -12.80 4.33
N LEU A 517 -4.39 -12.91 5.45
CA LEU A 517 -4.81 -12.44 6.75
C LEU A 517 -3.78 -11.44 7.28
N HIS A 518 -4.21 -10.24 7.56
CA HIS A 518 -3.35 -9.27 8.23
C HIS A 518 -3.27 -9.54 9.72
N SER A 519 -2.12 -9.33 10.34
CA SER A 519 -1.85 -9.64 11.76
C SER A 519 -2.81 -9.01 12.76
N SER A 520 -3.30 -7.81 12.49
CA SER A 520 -4.27 -7.15 13.37
C SER A 520 -5.66 -7.81 13.34
N ALA A 521 -5.93 -8.66 12.37
CA ALA A 521 -7.17 -9.39 12.23
C ALA A 521 -7.14 -10.74 12.95
N VAL A 522 -5.96 -11.30 13.18
CA VAL A 522 -5.77 -12.49 14.00
C VAL A 522 -5.82 -12.07 15.47
N GLY A 523 -7.04 -11.97 16.01
CA GLY A 523 -7.30 -11.42 17.32
C GLY A 523 -6.56 -12.11 18.45
N GLY A 524 -5.85 -11.33 19.22
CA GLY A 524 -5.61 -11.58 20.61
C GLY A 524 -4.51 -12.56 20.97
N GLY A 525 -3.35 -12.06 21.27
CA GLY A 525 -2.44 -12.66 22.22
C GLY A 525 -1.54 -13.74 21.68
N GLY A 526 -0.27 -13.55 21.72
CA GLY A 526 0.76 -14.55 21.54
C GLY A 526 1.52 -14.50 20.21
N TRP A 527 0.98 -13.94 19.17
CA TRP A 527 1.62 -13.83 17.84
C TRP A 527 2.11 -12.42 17.53
N ARG A 528 2.29 -11.60 18.55
CA ARG A 528 2.73 -10.20 18.40
C ARG A 528 4.20 -10.06 18.04
N ASP A 529 4.93 -11.17 18.02
CA ASP A 529 6.35 -11.24 17.76
C ASP A 529 6.71 -11.04 16.28
N TYR A 530 5.72 -11.25 15.43
CA TYR A 530 5.75 -10.95 14.03
C TYR A 530 4.58 -10.01 13.78
N GLU A 531 4.66 -9.09 12.89
CA GLU A 531 3.44 -8.41 12.45
C GLU A 531 2.45 -9.36 11.77
N GLY A 532 2.80 -10.65 11.74
CA GLY A 532 1.94 -11.81 11.64
C GLY A 532 1.03 -11.87 10.43
N ASP A 533 1.42 -11.24 9.33
CA ASP A 533 0.72 -11.40 8.07
C ASP A 533 0.79 -12.86 7.65
N GLU A 534 -0.37 -13.47 7.39
CA GLU A 534 -0.46 -14.89 7.07
C GLU A 534 -1.11 -15.09 5.70
N LEU A 535 -0.58 -16.04 4.94
CA LEU A 535 -1.30 -16.63 3.82
C LEU A 535 -1.87 -17.96 4.28
N MET A 536 -3.16 -17.99 4.54
CA MET A 536 -3.86 -19.21 4.88
C MET A 536 -4.19 -20.01 3.62
N VAL A 537 -3.80 -21.28 3.63
CA VAL A 537 -4.13 -22.21 2.56
C VAL A 537 -5.16 -23.20 3.09
N LEU A 538 -6.31 -23.26 2.44
CA LEU A 538 -7.43 -24.10 2.86
C LEU A 538 -7.77 -25.18 1.83
N GLY A 539 -8.26 -26.30 2.31
CA GLY A 539 -8.67 -27.44 1.49
C GLY A 539 -7.63 -28.55 1.41
N LEU A 540 -7.79 -29.47 0.49
CA LEU A 540 -6.78 -30.45 0.09
C LEU A 540 -5.85 -29.75 -0.91
N TYR A 541 -4.81 -29.10 -0.39
CA TYR A 541 -3.91 -28.28 -1.20
C TYR A 541 -2.65 -29.04 -1.58
N ASP A 542 -2.21 -28.80 -2.81
CA ASP A 542 -0.91 -29.19 -3.32
C ASP A 542 -0.42 -28.07 -4.24
N PHE A 543 0.78 -27.54 -3.97
CA PHE A 543 1.40 -26.49 -4.79
C PHE A 543 2.91 -26.43 -4.56
N VAL A 544 3.61 -25.81 -5.49
CA VAL A 544 5.04 -25.48 -5.38
C VAL A 544 5.19 -23.99 -5.13
N LEU A 545 5.84 -23.61 -4.05
CA LEU A 545 6.22 -22.22 -3.76
C LEU A 545 7.64 -21.96 -4.28
N LYS A 546 7.75 -21.04 -5.24
CA LYS A 546 9.05 -20.56 -5.72
C LYS A 546 9.60 -19.54 -4.72
N LEU A 547 10.71 -19.88 -4.08
CA LEU A 547 11.40 -18.99 -3.16
C LEU A 547 12.29 -17.99 -3.92
N PRO A 548 12.56 -16.81 -3.33
CA PRO A 548 13.54 -15.88 -3.84
C PRO A 548 14.93 -16.49 -3.99
N PRO A 549 15.77 -16.02 -4.93
CA PRO A 549 17.14 -16.46 -5.03
C PRO A 549 17.92 -16.07 -3.77
N VAL A 550 18.84 -16.92 -3.34
CA VAL A 550 19.79 -16.63 -2.26
C VAL A 550 21.14 -16.32 -2.90
N PRO A 551 21.89 -15.30 -2.44
CA PRO A 551 23.25 -15.06 -2.90
C PRO A 551 24.10 -16.30 -2.67
N ALA A 552 24.85 -16.72 -3.70
CA ALA A 552 25.77 -17.86 -3.63
C ALA A 552 27.13 -17.42 -3.04
#